data_6b7d2c2522a21a65b3a4e22740b070af
#
_entry.id   6b7d2c2522a21a65b3a4e22740b070af
#
_cell.length_a   1.000
_cell.length_b   1.000
_cell.length_c   1.000
_cell.angle_alpha   90.00
_cell.angle_beta   90.00
_cell.angle_gamma   90.00
#
_symmetry.space_group_name_H-M   'P 1'
#
loop_
_entity.id
_entity.type
_entity.pdbx_description
1 polymer ?
#
loop_
_entity_poly.entity_id
_entity_poly.type
_entity_poly.pdbx_seq_one_letter_code
_entity_poly.pdbx_strand_id
1 'polypeptide(L)'
;MSDQAPDGVRPARPHHKLTADGRRMREVLTYSRRGNRFTPRQQQAWDAYAARWWVPDEAVDDPGFSLAGCFGRTAPLIAEIGSGIGEATAVLAAARPDHDLVAFEVWRPGVADTLGRIGEAGLSNVRLLSVDAVWSMEHLVEADSLAALWTFFPDPWRKTKHHKRRLVTPGFARLAASRLAPGAQWRLATDWADYAEQMVEVLDAEPLLRGGVVDRWAERPVTRFERKGIAAGRTITDLAYRRA
;
A
#
# COMPACT_ATOMS: atom_id res chain seq x y z
N MET A 1 -2.09 7.78 27.45
CA MET A 1 -2.13 9.21 27.16
C MET A 1 -2.01 9.32 25.65
N SER A 2 -3.09 9.65 24.96
CA SER A 2 -3.13 9.86 23.52
C SER A 2 -2.49 11.21 23.24
N ASP A 3 -1.38 11.16 22.50
CA ASP A 3 -0.68 12.34 21.98
C ASP A 3 -1.54 12.92 20.85
N GLN A 4 -2.59 13.68 21.20
CA GLN A 4 -3.35 14.45 20.22
C GLN A 4 -2.51 15.64 19.81
N ALA A 5 -2.05 15.62 18.54
CA ALA A 5 -1.47 16.81 17.92
C ALA A 5 -2.49 17.97 17.95
N PRO A 6 -2.04 19.23 18.05
CA PRO A 6 -2.94 20.39 17.99
C PRO A 6 -3.74 20.37 16.70
N ASP A 7 -5.00 20.83 16.74
CA ASP A 7 -5.95 20.84 15.63
C ASP A 7 -5.30 21.32 14.33
N GLY A 8 -5.34 20.49 13.30
CA GLY A 8 -4.84 20.79 11.97
C GLY A 8 -3.40 20.35 11.66
N VAL A 9 -2.64 19.84 12.61
CA VAL A 9 -1.27 19.33 12.36
C VAL A 9 -1.25 17.82 12.32
N ARG A 10 -0.86 17.23 11.16
CA ARG A 10 -0.66 15.79 11.06
C ARG A 10 0.52 15.36 11.91
N PRO A 11 0.47 14.18 12.57
CA PRO A 11 1.60 13.67 13.33
C PRO A 11 2.79 13.39 12.41
N ALA A 12 4.01 13.49 12.94
CA ALA A 12 5.23 13.23 12.19
C ALA A 12 5.20 11.82 11.55
N ARG A 13 5.61 11.76 10.28
CA ARG A 13 5.74 10.51 9.53
C ARG A 13 6.71 9.54 10.23
N PRO A 14 6.54 8.20 10.07
CA PRO A 14 7.52 7.21 10.54
C PRO A 14 8.94 7.58 10.12
N HIS A 15 9.92 7.31 10.97
CA HIS A 15 11.33 7.73 10.90
C HIS A 15 11.60 9.23 11.09
N HIS A 16 10.57 10.06 11.19
CA HIS A 16 10.68 11.47 11.55
C HIS A 16 10.34 11.73 13.02
N LYS A 17 9.79 10.72 13.73
CA LYS A 17 9.52 10.82 15.17
C LYS A 17 10.81 10.86 15.96
N LEU A 18 10.91 11.85 16.82
CA LEU A 18 12.03 12.04 17.75
C LEU A 18 11.55 11.85 19.19
N THR A 19 12.44 11.35 20.05
CA THR A 19 12.28 11.43 21.50
C THR A 19 12.45 12.87 21.97
N ALA A 20 12.06 13.17 23.21
CA ALA A 20 12.21 14.51 23.78
C ALA A 20 13.67 15.04 23.77
N ASP A 21 14.65 14.12 23.76
CA ASP A 21 16.09 14.43 23.67
C ASP A 21 16.63 14.43 22.22
N GLY A 22 15.75 14.44 21.21
CA GLY A 22 16.11 14.56 19.79
C GLY A 22 16.63 13.29 19.13
N ARG A 23 16.54 12.12 19.77
CA ARG A 23 16.94 10.85 19.18
C ARG A 23 15.79 10.25 18.35
N ARG A 24 16.11 9.58 17.24
CA ARG A 24 15.09 8.87 16.44
C ARG A 24 14.46 7.76 17.26
N MET A 25 13.14 7.76 17.34
CA MET A 25 12.38 6.68 17.98
C MET A 25 12.53 5.36 17.19
N ARG A 26 12.62 4.25 17.92
CA ARG A 26 12.54 2.91 17.32
C ARG A 26 11.07 2.58 17.03
N GLU A 27 10.77 2.41 15.75
CA GLU A 27 9.43 2.02 15.29
C GLU A 27 9.43 0.59 14.75
N VAL A 28 8.32 -0.09 14.91
CA VAL A 28 8.09 -1.40 14.28
C VAL A 28 7.59 -1.13 12.88
N LEU A 29 8.45 -1.35 11.87
CA LEU A 29 8.10 -1.16 10.49
C LEU A 29 7.55 -2.45 9.88
N THR A 30 6.51 -2.31 9.07
CA THR A 30 5.88 -3.42 8.35
C THR A 30 6.65 -3.86 7.10
N TYR A 31 7.66 -3.13 6.71
CA TYR A 31 8.47 -3.35 5.50
C TYR A 31 9.96 -3.49 5.80
N SER A 32 10.68 -4.12 4.86
CA SER A 32 12.13 -4.26 4.90
C SER A 32 12.80 -3.04 4.27
N ARG A 33 13.79 -2.47 4.96
CA ARG A 33 14.63 -1.44 4.36
C ARG A 33 15.51 -2.04 3.27
N ARG A 34 15.48 -1.47 2.08
CA ARG A 34 16.31 -1.84 0.93
C ARG A 34 17.16 -0.64 0.52
N GLY A 35 18.23 -0.88 -0.24
CA GLY A 35 19.04 0.21 -0.79
C GLY A 35 18.23 1.08 -1.75
N ASN A 36 18.47 2.39 -1.72
CA ASN A 36 17.76 3.40 -2.53
C ASN A 36 18.53 3.81 -3.80
N ARG A 37 19.62 3.13 -4.14
CA ARG A 37 20.39 3.46 -5.34
C ARG A 37 19.63 3.03 -6.59
N PHE A 38 19.44 3.96 -7.53
CA PHE A 38 18.84 3.69 -8.82
C PHE A 38 19.84 3.02 -9.78
N THR A 39 19.34 2.14 -10.60
CA THR A 39 20.01 1.74 -11.85
C THR A 39 19.85 2.87 -12.89
N PRO A 40 20.68 2.89 -13.97
CA PRO A 40 20.52 3.91 -15.03
C PRO A 40 19.11 3.96 -15.62
N ARG A 41 18.47 2.81 -15.84
CA ARG A 41 17.07 2.72 -16.32
C ARG A 41 16.09 3.34 -15.34
N GLN A 42 16.23 3.05 -14.04
CA GLN A 42 15.36 3.61 -13.00
C GLN A 42 15.55 5.12 -12.88
N GLN A 43 16.79 5.61 -13.00
CA GLN A 43 17.06 7.05 -13.00
C GLN A 43 16.39 7.73 -14.20
N GLN A 44 16.52 7.16 -15.38
CA GLN A 44 15.84 7.66 -16.58
C GLN A 44 14.32 7.72 -16.43
N ALA A 45 13.70 6.66 -15.89
CA ALA A 45 12.26 6.64 -15.63
C ALA A 45 11.84 7.69 -14.58
N TRP A 46 12.64 7.85 -13.53
CA TRP A 46 12.42 8.87 -12.51
C TRP A 46 12.47 10.28 -13.12
N ASP A 47 13.51 10.59 -13.85
CA ASP A 47 13.72 11.92 -14.47
C ASP A 47 12.61 12.25 -15.48
N ALA A 48 12.14 11.24 -16.22
CA ALA A 48 11.09 11.44 -17.23
C ALA A 48 9.68 11.57 -16.62
N TYR A 49 9.40 10.89 -15.51
CA TYR A 49 8.02 10.65 -15.11
C TYR A 49 7.66 11.07 -13.67
N ALA A 50 8.64 11.28 -12.78
CA ALA A 50 8.34 11.55 -11.36
C ALA A 50 7.49 12.82 -11.18
N ALA A 51 7.79 13.89 -11.91
CA ALA A 51 7.05 15.15 -11.82
C ALA A 51 5.55 15.03 -12.06
N ARG A 52 5.11 13.99 -12.81
CA ARG A 52 3.70 13.79 -13.16
C ARG A 52 2.96 12.84 -12.21
N TRP A 53 3.61 11.81 -11.73
CA TRP A 53 2.93 10.71 -11.03
C TRP A 53 3.39 10.49 -9.58
N TRP A 54 4.60 10.94 -9.23
CA TRP A 54 5.06 10.82 -7.86
C TRP A 54 4.67 12.07 -7.04
N VAL A 55 4.06 11.81 -5.88
CA VAL A 55 3.75 12.84 -4.89
C VAL A 55 4.97 12.98 -3.98
N PRO A 56 5.61 14.16 -3.91
CA PRO A 56 6.73 14.38 -2.99
C PRO A 56 6.35 14.06 -1.55
N ASP A 57 7.27 13.44 -0.81
CA ASP A 57 6.99 13.03 0.57
C ASP A 57 6.60 14.24 1.46
N GLU A 58 7.15 15.42 1.17
CA GLU A 58 6.90 16.66 1.91
C GLU A 58 5.50 17.23 1.64
N ALA A 59 4.90 16.88 0.50
CA ALA A 59 3.56 17.37 0.16
C ALA A 59 2.51 16.89 1.17
N VAL A 60 2.69 15.69 1.75
CA VAL A 60 1.75 15.15 2.73
C VAL A 60 1.84 15.81 4.11
N ASP A 61 2.87 16.62 4.35
CA ASP A 61 3.02 17.39 5.59
C ASP A 61 2.16 18.66 5.59
N ASP A 62 1.70 19.10 4.40
CA ASP A 62 0.73 20.19 4.25
C ASP A 62 -0.64 19.78 4.81
N PRO A 63 -1.22 20.48 5.79
CA PRO A 63 -2.56 20.20 6.31
C PRO A 63 -3.66 20.22 5.23
N GLY A 64 -3.49 21.02 4.18
CA GLY A 64 -4.41 21.09 3.04
C GLY A 64 -4.25 19.99 2.01
N PHE A 65 -3.25 19.10 2.15
CA PHE A 65 -3.05 18.01 1.20
C PHE A 65 -4.22 17.01 1.21
N SER A 66 -4.69 16.66 0.01
CA SER A 66 -5.72 15.65 -0.21
C SER A 66 -5.27 14.67 -1.29
N LEU A 67 -5.44 13.38 -1.05
CA LEU A 67 -5.17 12.33 -2.05
C LEU A 67 -6.05 12.51 -3.30
N ALA A 68 -7.33 12.81 -3.13
CA ALA A 68 -8.26 13.07 -4.24
C ALA A 68 -7.80 14.29 -5.07
N GLY A 69 -7.31 15.34 -4.39
CA GLY A 69 -6.79 16.55 -5.05
C GLY A 69 -5.60 16.30 -5.99
N CYS A 70 -4.82 15.22 -5.76
CA CYS A 70 -3.68 14.89 -6.61
C CYS A 70 -4.05 14.48 -8.04
N PHE A 71 -5.32 14.12 -8.29
CA PHE A 71 -5.76 13.61 -9.60
C PHE A 71 -6.40 14.69 -10.47
N GLY A 72 -6.83 15.82 -9.88
CA GLY A 72 -7.50 16.91 -10.62
C GLY A 72 -8.88 16.53 -11.17
N ARG A 73 -9.49 15.46 -10.66
CA ARG A 73 -10.83 14.97 -11.00
C ARG A 73 -11.48 14.29 -9.79
N THR A 74 -12.77 14.03 -9.88
CA THR A 74 -13.50 13.20 -8.91
C THR A 74 -13.74 11.83 -9.50
N ALA A 75 -13.15 10.79 -8.89
CA ALA A 75 -13.35 9.39 -9.26
C ALA A 75 -13.24 8.50 -8.01
N PRO A 76 -13.81 7.28 -8.03
CA PRO A 76 -13.63 6.33 -6.94
C PRO A 76 -12.14 6.02 -6.74
N LEU A 77 -11.69 6.07 -5.48
CA LEU A 77 -10.28 5.89 -5.14
C LEU A 77 -9.98 4.44 -4.77
N ILE A 78 -8.96 3.88 -5.37
CA ILE A 78 -8.38 2.58 -5.02
C ILE A 78 -7.01 2.82 -4.38
N ALA A 79 -6.71 2.11 -3.30
CA ALA A 79 -5.39 2.10 -2.69
C ALA A 79 -4.69 0.75 -2.91
N GLU A 80 -3.40 0.78 -3.28
CA GLU A 80 -2.53 -0.39 -3.33
C GLU A 80 -1.38 -0.22 -2.33
N ILE A 81 -1.17 -1.20 -1.46
CA ILE A 81 -0.09 -1.18 -0.47
C ILE A 81 1.02 -2.13 -0.91
N GLY A 82 2.21 -1.58 -1.13
CA GLY A 82 3.39 -2.33 -1.55
C GLY A 82 3.38 -2.65 -3.04
N SER A 83 3.22 -1.63 -3.91
CA SER A 83 3.20 -1.82 -5.37
C SER A 83 4.49 -2.43 -5.94
N GLY A 84 5.58 -2.43 -5.18
CA GLY A 84 6.86 -3.00 -5.60
C GLY A 84 7.41 -2.33 -6.84
N ILE A 85 7.49 -3.08 -7.94
CA ILE A 85 7.92 -2.58 -9.25
C ILE A 85 6.75 -2.26 -10.19
N GLY A 86 5.51 -2.22 -9.68
CA GLY A 86 4.32 -1.75 -10.40
C GLY A 86 3.73 -2.72 -11.42
N GLU A 87 4.06 -4.02 -11.37
CA GLU A 87 3.50 -4.99 -12.34
C GLU A 87 1.97 -5.09 -12.21
N ALA A 88 1.44 -5.17 -10.98
CA ALA A 88 0.00 -5.20 -10.73
C ALA A 88 -0.61 -3.81 -10.94
N THR A 89 0.01 -2.79 -10.37
CA THR A 89 -0.41 -1.38 -10.44
C THR A 89 -0.74 -0.97 -11.88
N ALA A 90 0.20 -1.15 -12.82
CA ALA A 90 0.02 -0.71 -14.20
C ALA A 90 -1.12 -1.44 -14.92
N VAL A 91 -1.20 -2.77 -14.78
CA VAL A 91 -2.24 -3.59 -15.43
C VAL A 91 -3.62 -3.28 -14.86
N LEU A 92 -3.73 -3.23 -13.54
CA LEU A 92 -5.01 -3.03 -12.87
C LEU A 92 -5.54 -1.59 -13.02
N ALA A 93 -4.64 -0.60 -13.05
CA ALA A 93 -5.01 0.80 -13.33
C ALA A 93 -5.45 1.00 -14.78
N ALA A 94 -4.77 0.37 -15.75
CA ALA A 94 -5.16 0.42 -17.15
C ALA A 94 -6.56 -0.18 -17.40
N ALA A 95 -6.93 -1.22 -16.64
CA ALA A 95 -8.24 -1.85 -16.71
C ALA A 95 -9.36 -1.03 -16.01
N ARG A 96 -9.00 0.07 -15.32
CA ARG A 96 -9.94 0.91 -14.53
C ARG A 96 -9.72 2.39 -14.75
N PRO A 97 -9.89 2.89 -15.99
CA PRO A 97 -9.65 4.31 -16.30
C PRO A 97 -10.63 5.27 -15.60
N ASP A 98 -11.76 4.74 -15.14
CA ASP A 98 -12.81 5.42 -14.37
C ASP A 98 -12.52 5.52 -12.86
N HIS A 99 -11.47 4.86 -12.36
CA HIS A 99 -11.01 4.93 -10.97
C HIS A 99 -9.66 5.63 -10.88
N ASP A 100 -9.42 6.28 -9.76
CA ASP A 100 -8.10 6.77 -9.37
C ASP A 100 -7.41 5.72 -8.49
N LEU A 101 -6.10 5.53 -8.69
CA LEU A 101 -5.30 4.57 -7.96
C LEU A 101 -4.14 5.26 -7.27
N VAL A 102 -4.08 5.19 -5.94
CA VAL A 102 -2.91 5.57 -5.15
C VAL A 102 -2.13 4.33 -4.77
N ALA A 103 -0.84 4.29 -5.09
CA ALA A 103 0.04 3.18 -4.73
C ALA A 103 1.10 3.66 -3.71
N PHE A 104 1.16 2.96 -2.59
CA PHE A 104 2.13 3.21 -1.52
C PHE A 104 3.32 2.25 -1.67
N GLU A 105 4.52 2.79 -1.91
CA GLU A 105 5.74 2.01 -2.00
C GLU A 105 6.93 2.79 -1.42
N VAL A 106 7.49 2.30 -0.33
CA VAL A 106 8.59 2.97 0.38
C VAL A 106 9.96 2.77 -0.25
N TRP A 107 10.09 1.78 -1.11
CA TRP A 107 11.33 1.48 -1.82
C TRP A 107 11.43 2.28 -3.12
N ARG A 108 12.18 3.39 -3.09
CA ARG A 108 12.32 4.32 -4.22
C ARG A 108 12.67 3.68 -5.57
N PRO A 109 13.58 2.69 -5.65
CA PRO A 109 13.81 2.00 -6.93
C PRO A 109 12.58 1.25 -7.46
N GLY A 110 11.72 0.73 -6.59
CA GLY A 110 10.43 0.16 -7.00
C GLY A 110 9.49 1.22 -7.55
N VAL A 111 9.41 2.38 -6.89
CA VAL A 111 8.66 3.54 -7.40
C VAL A 111 9.14 3.94 -8.79
N ALA A 112 10.47 4.01 -9.02
CA ALA A 112 11.03 4.34 -10.31
C ALA A 112 10.66 3.32 -11.41
N ASP A 113 10.69 2.02 -11.11
CA ASP A 113 10.22 0.99 -12.04
C ASP A 113 8.71 1.12 -12.33
N THR A 114 7.90 1.46 -11.31
CA THR A 114 6.47 1.72 -11.47
C THR A 114 6.22 2.95 -12.35
N LEU A 115 6.96 4.04 -12.11
CA LEU A 115 6.92 5.25 -12.95
C LEU A 115 7.18 4.94 -14.43
N GLY A 116 8.19 4.11 -14.72
CA GLY A 116 8.47 3.67 -16.09
C GLY A 116 7.26 2.95 -16.70
N ARG A 117 6.64 2.01 -15.99
CA ARG A 117 5.49 1.25 -16.49
C ARG A 117 4.26 2.11 -16.75
N ILE A 118 3.88 2.95 -15.79
CA ILE A 118 2.70 3.81 -15.93
C ILE A 118 2.92 4.92 -16.97
N GLY A 119 4.16 5.44 -17.06
CA GLY A 119 4.53 6.44 -18.05
C GLY A 119 4.54 5.89 -19.47
N GLU A 120 5.16 4.73 -19.70
CA GLU A 120 5.14 4.01 -20.98
C GLU A 120 3.73 3.62 -21.42
N ALA A 121 2.85 3.26 -20.47
CA ALA A 121 1.45 2.96 -20.74
C ALA A 121 0.54 4.21 -20.86
N GLY A 122 1.07 5.41 -20.62
CA GLY A 122 0.33 6.67 -20.74
C GLY A 122 -0.82 6.83 -19.71
N LEU A 123 -0.76 6.12 -18.57
CA LEU A 123 -1.83 6.15 -17.58
C LEU A 123 -1.89 7.51 -16.90
N SER A 124 -3.10 8.06 -16.70
CA SER A 124 -3.31 9.33 -16.01
C SER A 124 -3.88 9.17 -14.61
N ASN A 125 -4.43 8.00 -14.31
CA ASN A 125 -5.20 7.68 -13.12
C ASN A 125 -4.38 7.02 -12.00
N VAL A 126 -3.06 7.21 -11.96
CA VAL A 126 -2.19 6.67 -10.91
C VAL A 126 -1.44 7.79 -10.20
N ARG A 127 -1.24 7.66 -8.88
CA ARG A 127 -0.29 8.45 -8.09
C ARG A 127 0.51 7.54 -7.18
N LEU A 128 1.79 7.86 -6.99
CA LEU A 128 2.73 7.08 -6.20
C LEU A 128 3.19 7.89 -4.99
N LEU A 129 3.13 7.30 -3.81
CA LEU A 129 3.62 7.88 -2.57
C LEU A 129 4.67 6.97 -1.94
N SER A 130 5.81 7.56 -1.52
CA SER A 130 6.87 6.83 -0.80
C SER A 130 6.75 6.91 0.72
N VAL A 131 5.59 7.28 1.21
CA VAL A 131 5.27 7.38 2.64
C VAL A 131 4.76 6.03 3.15
N ASP A 132 5.03 5.74 4.43
CA ASP A 132 4.53 4.52 5.10
C ASP A 132 3.02 4.34 4.90
N ALA A 133 2.60 3.16 4.44
CA ALA A 133 1.21 2.91 4.09
C ALA A 133 0.27 2.93 5.31
N VAL A 134 0.73 2.46 6.47
CA VAL A 134 -0.11 2.47 7.71
C VAL A 134 -0.37 3.91 8.12
N TRP A 135 0.68 4.72 8.16
CA TRP A 135 0.55 6.15 8.45
C TRP A 135 -0.33 6.86 7.42
N SER A 136 -0.15 6.55 6.14
CA SER A 136 -0.94 7.15 5.05
C SER A 136 -2.41 6.78 5.14
N MET A 137 -2.72 5.52 5.42
CA MET A 137 -4.10 5.06 5.63
C MET A 137 -4.75 5.74 6.82
N GLU A 138 -3.99 6.01 7.88
CA GLU A 138 -4.50 6.66 9.09
C GLU A 138 -4.76 8.16 8.90
N HIS A 139 -3.88 8.86 8.17
CA HIS A 139 -3.84 10.32 8.14
C HIS A 139 -4.18 10.96 6.79
N LEU A 140 -4.15 10.22 5.69
CA LEU A 140 -4.40 10.75 4.34
C LEU A 140 -5.67 10.18 3.70
N VAL A 141 -6.13 9.00 4.12
CA VAL A 141 -7.32 8.36 3.56
C VAL A 141 -8.50 8.65 4.47
N GLU A 142 -9.54 9.24 3.91
CA GLU A 142 -10.77 9.54 4.64
C GLU A 142 -11.55 8.26 4.99
N ALA A 143 -12.37 8.32 6.03
CA ALA A 143 -13.26 7.20 6.37
C ALA A 143 -14.24 6.93 5.22
N ASP A 144 -14.56 5.66 5.00
CA ASP A 144 -15.53 5.19 4.01
C ASP A 144 -15.30 5.68 2.57
N SER A 145 -14.03 6.01 2.20
CA SER A 145 -13.70 6.65 0.91
C SER A 145 -13.11 5.72 -0.13
N LEU A 146 -12.53 4.58 0.25
CA LEU A 146 -11.89 3.68 -0.69
C LEU A 146 -12.90 2.78 -1.40
N ALA A 147 -12.90 2.81 -2.73
CA ALA A 147 -13.64 1.87 -3.57
C ALA A 147 -13.04 0.45 -3.54
N ALA A 148 -11.74 0.34 -3.32
CA ALA A 148 -11.05 -0.93 -3.08
C ALA A 148 -9.71 -0.72 -2.37
N LEU A 149 -9.21 -1.77 -1.70
CA LEU A 149 -7.87 -1.86 -1.15
C LEU A 149 -7.18 -3.11 -1.69
N TRP A 150 -5.93 -2.98 -2.12
CA TRP A 150 -5.12 -4.10 -2.60
C TRP A 150 -3.85 -4.23 -1.79
N THR A 151 -3.50 -5.47 -1.43
CA THR A 151 -2.29 -5.80 -0.69
C THR A 151 -1.75 -7.13 -1.19
N PHE A 152 -0.82 -7.07 -2.15
CA PHE A 152 -0.29 -8.27 -2.78
C PHE A 152 1.13 -8.55 -2.33
N PHE A 153 1.35 -9.76 -1.78
CA PHE A 153 2.65 -10.25 -1.33
C PHE A 153 3.37 -9.32 -0.33
N PRO A 154 2.67 -8.87 0.74
CA PRO A 154 3.32 -8.10 1.80
C PRO A 154 4.42 -8.93 2.46
N ASP A 155 5.44 -8.25 3.03
CA ASP A 155 6.58 -8.92 3.66
C ASP A 155 6.11 -9.96 4.72
N PRO A 156 6.40 -11.26 4.56
CA PRO A 156 5.84 -12.32 5.41
C PRO A 156 6.54 -12.43 6.77
N TRP A 157 7.71 -11.79 6.94
CA TRP A 157 8.47 -11.82 8.20
C TRP A 157 8.61 -13.22 8.78
N ARG A 158 9.24 -14.14 8.03
CA ARG A 158 9.31 -15.60 8.27
C ARG A 158 9.68 -16.04 9.69
N LYS A 159 10.51 -15.25 10.41
CA LYS A 159 10.93 -15.59 11.80
C LYS A 159 9.85 -15.12 12.77
N THR A 160 9.39 -16.00 13.66
CA THR A 160 8.34 -15.73 14.66
C THR A 160 8.56 -14.44 15.45
N LYS A 161 9.80 -14.15 15.87
CA LYS A 161 10.14 -12.88 16.56
C LYS A 161 9.87 -11.62 15.72
N HIS A 162 9.66 -11.76 14.39
CA HIS A 162 9.36 -10.68 13.46
C HIS A 162 7.89 -10.62 13.05
N HIS A 163 7.02 -11.56 13.43
CA HIS A 163 5.59 -11.57 13.06
C HIS A 163 4.88 -10.28 13.47
N LYS A 164 5.30 -9.63 14.57
CA LYS A 164 4.81 -8.29 14.96
C LYS A 164 5.02 -7.19 13.91
N ARG A 165 5.81 -7.45 12.87
CA ARG A 165 6.06 -6.54 11.73
C ARG A 165 5.13 -6.84 10.54
N ARG A 166 4.35 -7.91 10.57
CA ARG A 166 3.38 -8.20 9.51
C ARG A 166 2.38 -7.06 9.41
N LEU A 167 2.03 -6.68 8.21
CA LEU A 167 1.11 -5.58 7.94
C LEU A 167 -0.30 -5.90 8.46
N VAL A 168 -0.81 -7.10 8.14
CA VAL A 168 -2.17 -7.52 8.53
C VAL A 168 -2.17 -7.93 10.00
N THR A 169 -2.52 -6.96 10.83
CA THR A 169 -2.72 -7.08 12.28
C THR A 169 -4.15 -6.64 12.63
N PRO A 170 -4.69 -6.98 13.83
CA PRO A 170 -6.03 -6.53 14.22
C PRO A 170 -6.21 -4.99 14.15
N GLY A 171 -5.17 -4.23 14.55
CA GLY A 171 -5.18 -2.76 14.45
C GLY A 171 -5.28 -2.27 13.01
N PHE A 172 -4.48 -2.87 12.10
CA PHE A 172 -4.50 -2.50 10.70
C PHE A 172 -5.78 -2.98 10.00
N ALA A 173 -6.33 -4.16 10.33
CA ALA A 173 -7.59 -4.64 9.80
C ALA A 173 -8.74 -3.68 10.12
N ARG A 174 -8.82 -3.20 11.37
CA ARG A 174 -9.79 -2.18 11.79
C ARG A 174 -9.62 -0.87 11.04
N LEU A 175 -8.38 -0.39 10.91
CA LEU A 175 -8.07 0.82 10.15
C LEU A 175 -8.51 0.66 8.68
N ALA A 176 -8.10 -0.41 8.01
CA ALA A 176 -8.46 -0.68 6.62
C ALA A 176 -9.98 -0.76 6.43
N ALA A 177 -10.67 -1.49 7.31
CA ALA A 177 -12.13 -1.58 7.29
C ALA A 177 -12.80 -0.21 7.41
N SER A 178 -12.29 0.68 8.28
CA SER A 178 -12.84 2.03 8.45
C SER A 178 -12.60 2.95 7.24
N ARG A 179 -11.67 2.64 6.37
CA ARG A 179 -11.35 3.43 5.17
C ARG A 179 -12.09 2.94 3.92
N LEU A 180 -12.42 1.67 3.87
CA LEU A 180 -13.22 1.11 2.78
C LEU A 180 -14.66 1.66 2.81
N ALA A 181 -15.17 2.06 1.67
CA ALA A 181 -16.60 2.37 1.52
C ALA A 181 -17.45 1.12 1.78
N PRO A 182 -18.71 1.27 2.26
CA PRO A 182 -19.63 0.14 2.39
C PRO A 182 -19.72 -0.67 1.09
N GLY A 183 -19.54 -1.99 1.17
CA GLY A 183 -19.52 -2.86 0.02
C GLY A 183 -18.18 -2.93 -0.75
N ALA A 184 -17.21 -2.06 -0.47
CA ALA A 184 -15.90 -2.09 -1.10
C ALA A 184 -15.09 -3.33 -0.68
N GLN A 185 -14.15 -3.73 -1.54
CA GLN A 185 -13.36 -4.96 -1.35
C GLN A 185 -11.91 -4.68 -0.97
N TRP A 186 -11.42 -5.43 0.01
CA TRP A 186 -9.99 -5.61 0.25
C TRP A 186 -9.54 -6.93 -0.36
N ARG A 187 -8.63 -6.88 -1.33
CA ARG A 187 -8.02 -8.05 -1.96
C ARG A 187 -6.59 -8.22 -1.48
N LEU A 188 -6.26 -9.44 -1.07
CA LEU A 188 -4.93 -9.77 -0.60
C LEU A 188 -4.42 -11.01 -1.35
N ALA A 189 -3.10 -11.15 -1.43
CA ALA A 189 -2.45 -12.38 -1.89
C ALA A 189 -1.13 -12.58 -1.14
N THR A 190 -0.80 -13.84 -0.84
CA THR A 190 0.48 -14.21 -0.24
C THR A 190 0.92 -15.58 -0.70
N ASP A 191 2.24 -15.80 -0.75
CA ASP A 191 2.88 -17.08 -1.03
C ASP A 191 3.41 -17.77 0.25
N TRP A 192 2.95 -17.29 1.43
CA TRP A 192 3.42 -17.75 2.74
C TRP A 192 2.25 -18.29 3.56
N ALA A 193 2.17 -19.62 3.72
CA ALA A 193 1.01 -20.30 4.29
C ALA A 193 0.65 -19.81 5.70
N ASP A 194 1.63 -19.73 6.62
CA ASP A 194 1.37 -19.28 8.00
C ASP A 194 0.94 -17.80 8.07
N TYR A 195 1.32 -16.99 7.07
CA TYR A 195 0.82 -15.63 6.98
C TYR A 195 -0.59 -15.57 6.38
N ALA A 196 -0.93 -16.47 5.44
CA ALA A 196 -2.30 -16.61 4.96
C ALA A 196 -3.25 -17.01 6.11
N GLU A 197 -2.85 -17.97 6.95
CA GLU A 197 -3.61 -18.37 8.14
C GLU A 197 -3.82 -17.20 9.11
N GLN A 198 -2.77 -16.44 9.41
CA GLN A 198 -2.89 -15.24 10.24
C GLN A 198 -3.79 -14.18 9.59
N MET A 199 -3.72 -13.97 8.27
CA MET A 199 -4.61 -13.03 7.57
C MET A 199 -6.06 -13.43 7.75
N VAL A 200 -6.41 -14.70 7.56
CA VAL A 200 -7.76 -15.21 7.77
C VAL A 200 -8.21 -14.97 9.21
N GLU A 201 -7.43 -15.40 10.20
CA GLU A 201 -7.75 -15.21 11.63
C GLU A 201 -8.03 -13.74 11.97
N VAL A 202 -7.15 -12.84 11.52
CA VAL A 202 -7.26 -11.41 11.81
C VAL A 202 -8.45 -10.77 11.11
N LEU A 203 -8.70 -11.13 9.84
CA LEU A 203 -9.74 -10.49 9.03
C LEU A 203 -11.14 -11.03 9.36
N ASP A 204 -11.25 -12.31 9.73
CA ASP A 204 -12.50 -12.91 10.22
C ASP A 204 -12.93 -12.33 11.57
N ALA A 205 -11.95 -11.94 12.41
CA ALA A 205 -12.20 -11.31 13.70
C ALA A 205 -12.64 -9.83 13.58
N GLU A 206 -12.46 -9.18 12.42
CA GLU A 206 -12.87 -7.78 12.25
C GLU A 206 -14.38 -7.68 11.94
N PRO A 207 -15.20 -7.07 12.83
CA PRO A 207 -16.66 -7.08 12.69
C PRO A 207 -17.19 -6.45 11.40
N LEU A 208 -16.42 -5.54 10.81
CA LEU A 208 -16.82 -4.81 9.60
C LEU A 208 -16.40 -5.52 8.31
N LEU A 209 -15.70 -6.65 8.38
CA LEU A 209 -15.25 -7.38 7.19
C LEU A 209 -15.97 -8.73 7.07
N ARG A 210 -16.29 -9.11 5.85
CA ARG A 210 -16.87 -10.42 5.50
C ARG A 210 -16.18 -10.96 4.26
N GLY A 211 -15.67 -12.19 4.33
CA GLY A 211 -14.97 -12.79 3.20
C GLY A 211 -14.23 -14.06 3.58
N GLY A 212 -13.07 -14.28 2.97
CA GLY A 212 -12.23 -15.45 3.22
C GLY A 212 -11.26 -15.70 2.08
N VAL A 213 -10.74 -16.94 2.05
CA VAL A 213 -9.93 -17.44 0.94
C VAL A 213 -10.82 -17.63 -0.29
N VAL A 214 -10.30 -17.19 -1.43
CA VAL A 214 -10.99 -17.24 -2.73
C VAL A 214 -10.07 -17.81 -3.80
N ASP A 215 -10.64 -18.16 -4.95
CA ASP A 215 -9.86 -18.48 -6.14
C ASP A 215 -8.99 -17.29 -6.55
N ARG A 216 -7.88 -17.60 -7.22
CA ARG A 216 -6.98 -16.57 -7.73
C ARG A 216 -7.76 -15.54 -8.55
N TRP A 217 -7.59 -14.28 -8.20
CA TRP A 217 -8.22 -13.19 -8.94
C TRP A 217 -7.67 -13.11 -10.36
N ALA A 218 -8.52 -13.38 -11.35
CA ALA A 218 -8.13 -13.52 -12.76
C ALA A 218 -7.53 -12.22 -13.35
N GLU A 219 -8.00 -11.05 -12.91
CA GLU A 219 -7.49 -9.77 -13.40
C GLU A 219 -6.10 -9.41 -12.83
N ARG A 220 -5.71 -9.99 -11.68
CA ARG A 220 -4.39 -9.75 -11.10
C ARG A 220 -3.33 -10.42 -11.98
N PRO A 221 -2.38 -9.66 -12.57
CA PRO A 221 -1.31 -10.27 -13.35
C PRO A 221 -0.40 -11.13 -12.48
N VAL A 222 0.26 -12.12 -13.09
CA VAL A 222 1.29 -12.90 -12.39
C VAL A 222 2.53 -12.02 -12.21
N THR A 223 2.74 -11.55 -10.98
CA THR A 223 3.85 -10.66 -10.65
C THR A 223 5.17 -11.41 -10.47
N ARG A 224 6.29 -10.68 -10.44
CA ARG A 224 7.61 -11.24 -10.12
C ARG A 224 7.63 -11.99 -8.79
N PHE A 225 6.91 -11.49 -7.78
CA PHE A 225 6.84 -12.14 -6.46
C PHE A 225 6.06 -13.46 -6.55
N GLU A 226 4.93 -13.46 -7.24
CA GLU A 226 4.14 -14.66 -7.48
C GLU A 226 4.95 -15.72 -8.25
N ARG A 227 5.61 -15.33 -9.35
CA ARG A 227 6.50 -16.24 -10.11
C ARG A 227 7.57 -16.86 -9.23
N LYS A 228 8.20 -16.08 -8.34
CA LYS A 228 9.19 -16.60 -7.39
C LYS A 228 8.59 -17.55 -6.37
N GLY A 229 7.38 -17.28 -5.91
CA GLY A 229 6.63 -18.16 -5.01
C GLY A 229 6.37 -19.51 -5.66
N ILE A 230 5.80 -19.50 -6.86
CA ILE A 230 5.49 -20.68 -7.66
C ILE A 230 6.77 -21.49 -7.97
N ALA A 231 7.84 -20.83 -8.44
CA ALA A 231 9.11 -21.47 -8.74
C ALA A 231 9.77 -22.11 -7.50
N ALA A 232 9.45 -21.63 -6.31
CA ALA A 232 9.89 -22.20 -5.04
C ALA A 232 8.93 -23.26 -4.48
N GLY A 233 7.94 -23.71 -5.25
CA GLY A 233 6.95 -24.72 -4.85
C GLY A 233 5.94 -24.21 -3.81
N ARG A 234 5.78 -22.90 -3.64
CA ARG A 234 4.83 -22.33 -2.68
C ARG A 234 3.45 -22.17 -3.31
N THR A 235 2.42 -22.49 -2.54
CA THR A 235 1.03 -22.21 -2.89
C THR A 235 0.74 -20.71 -2.73
N ILE A 236 0.06 -20.14 -3.70
CA ILE A 236 -0.44 -18.77 -3.61
C ILE A 236 -1.83 -18.82 -3.00
N THR A 237 -2.05 -18.07 -1.95
CA THR A 237 -3.37 -17.90 -1.33
C THR A 237 -3.89 -16.50 -1.64
N ASP A 238 -5.03 -16.43 -2.32
CA ASP A 238 -5.78 -15.21 -2.56
C ASP A 238 -6.90 -15.09 -1.52
N LEU A 239 -7.10 -13.88 -1.00
CA LEU A 239 -8.18 -13.57 -0.07
C LEU A 239 -8.97 -12.36 -0.59
N ALA A 240 -10.27 -12.36 -0.32
CA ALA A 240 -11.13 -11.20 -0.59
C ALA A 240 -12.09 -10.99 0.57
N TYR A 241 -12.06 -9.80 1.13
CA TYR A 241 -12.95 -9.35 2.18
C TYR A 241 -13.72 -8.11 1.73
N ARG A 242 -15.01 -8.07 2.04
CA ARG A 242 -15.89 -6.95 1.73
C ARG A 242 -16.24 -6.21 3.01
N ARG A 243 -16.25 -4.91 2.94
CA ARG A 243 -16.80 -4.05 3.98
C ARG A 243 -18.32 -4.27 4.09
N ALA A 244 -18.79 -4.65 5.29
CA ALA A 244 -20.21 -4.86 5.59
C ALA A 244 -20.99 -3.53 5.62
#